data_4d69e73e4509655317b57e631164eb34
#
_entry.id   4d69e73e4509655317b57e631164eb34
#
_cell.length_a   1.000
_cell.length_b   1.000
_cell.length_c   1.000
_cell.angle_alpha   90.00
_cell.angle_beta   90.00
_cell.angle_gamma   90.00
#
_symmetry.space_group_name_H-M   'P 1'
#
loop_
_entity.id
_entity.type
_entity.pdbx_description
1 polymer ?
#
loop_
_entity_poly.entity_id
_entity_poly.type
_entity_poly.pdbx_seq_one_letter_code
_entity_poly.pdbx_strand_id
1 'polypeptide(L)'
;MMKNCRECNKEVSINAPICPNCGAPKPARPYFDGWGVEYKSEKELFGLPIFHLSFKFRPNLVPVPAVGIISIGQFGMGIINISQFGIGVFGINQFGIMVAGLAQFGIGHTLIAQLGGYFSYGVGQKMYDLGKLFFELIF
;
A
#
# COMPACT_ATOMS: atom_id res chain seq x y z
N MET A 1 -0.07 10.01 32.79
CA MET A 1 -1.43 10.57 32.59
C MET A 1 -2.42 9.44 32.37
N MET A 2 -3.55 9.45 33.03
CA MET A 2 -4.56 8.40 32.98
C MET A 2 -5.81 8.93 32.26
N LYS A 3 -6.52 8.06 31.60
CA LYS A 3 -7.79 8.35 30.93
C LYS A 3 -8.74 7.17 31.05
N ASN A 4 -10.02 7.39 30.90
CA ASN A 4 -10.97 6.28 30.95
C ASN A 4 -10.97 5.48 29.64
N CYS A 5 -11.01 4.17 29.76
CA CYS A 5 -11.17 3.26 28.63
C CYS A 5 -12.52 3.54 27.94
N ARG A 6 -12.52 3.62 26.62
CA ARG A 6 -13.75 3.87 25.84
C ARG A 6 -14.80 2.75 25.95
N GLU A 7 -14.38 1.52 26.29
CA GLU A 7 -15.26 0.35 26.35
C GLU A 7 -15.77 0.09 27.77
N CYS A 8 -14.86 -0.07 28.73
CA CYS A 8 -15.22 -0.45 30.09
C CYS A 8 -15.18 0.70 31.11
N ASN A 9 -14.81 1.89 30.70
CA ASN A 9 -14.73 3.13 31.50
C ASN A 9 -13.78 3.09 32.71
N LYS A 10 -12.92 2.06 32.83
CA LYS A 10 -11.87 2.01 33.85
C LYS A 10 -10.65 2.85 33.44
N GLU A 11 -9.96 3.38 34.44
CA GLU A 11 -8.75 4.17 34.21
C GLU A 11 -7.65 3.33 33.58
N VAL A 12 -7.06 3.87 32.51
CA VAL A 12 -5.95 3.30 31.77
C VAL A 12 -4.92 4.36 31.43
N SER A 13 -3.67 3.95 31.24
CA SER A 13 -2.63 4.85 30.72
C SER A 13 -3.00 5.32 29.31
N ILE A 14 -2.75 6.60 29.01
CA ILE A 14 -2.93 7.14 27.65
C ILE A 14 -2.08 6.43 26.60
N ASN A 15 -0.98 5.81 27.04
CA ASN A 15 -0.06 5.06 26.17
C ASN A 15 -0.33 3.55 26.20
N ALA A 16 -1.32 3.08 26.94
CA ALA A 16 -1.63 1.67 27.01
C ALA A 16 -2.01 1.09 25.63
N PRO A 17 -1.33 0.05 25.16
CA PRO A 17 -1.67 -0.57 23.87
C PRO A 17 -2.99 -1.34 23.95
N ILE A 18 -3.29 -1.93 25.10
CA ILE A 18 -4.50 -2.73 25.35
C ILE A 18 -5.01 -2.43 26.75
N CYS A 19 -6.32 -2.41 26.93
CA CYS A 19 -6.93 -2.27 28.24
C CYS A 19 -6.74 -3.55 29.06
N PRO A 20 -6.15 -3.49 30.25
CA PRO A 20 -5.93 -4.68 31.07
C PRO A 20 -7.24 -5.29 31.62
N ASN A 21 -8.34 -4.54 31.58
CA ASN A 21 -9.62 -5.01 32.08
C ASN A 21 -10.53 -5.65 31.01
N CYS A 22 -10.70 -5.01 29.86
CA CYS A 22 -11.61 -5.45 28.80
C CYS A 22 -10.93 -5.88 27.51
N GLY A 23 -9.61 -5.68 27.38
CA GLY A 23 -8.86 -6.03 26.19
C GLY A 23 -8.99 -5.05 25.00
N ALA A 24 -9.67 -3.91 25.18
CA ALA A 24 -9.83 -2.93 24.12
C ALA A 24 -8.48 -2.39 23.64
N PRO A 25 -8.19 -2.39 22.33
CA PRO A 25 -6.96 -1.84 21.80
C PRO A 25 -6.96 -0.30 21.90
N LYS A 26 -5.82 0.28 22.29
CA LYS A 26 -5.65 1.74 22.47
C LYS A 26 -6.84 2.38 23.22
N PRO A 27 -7.09 1.96 24.45
CA PRO A 27 -8.35 2.24 25.17
C PRO A 27 -8.59 3.71 25.49
N ALA A 28 -7.52 4.49 25.58
CA ALA A 28 -7.59 5.92 25.88
C ALA A 28 -8.02 6.79 24.68
N ARG A 29 -8.09 6.23 23.48
CA ARG A 29 -8.57 6.94 22.29
C ARG A 29 -10.09 6.83 22.15
N PRO A 30 -10.75 7.87 21.61
CA PRO A 30 -12.20 7.87 21.44
C PRO A 30 -12.69 6.80 20.46
N TYR A 31 -11.86 6.40 19.53
CA TYR A 31 -12.12 5.32 18.58
C TYR A 31 -10.84 4.59 18.21
N PHE A 32 -10.97 3.38 17.73
CA PHE A 32 -9.86 2.59 17.21
C PHE A 32 -9.99 2.42 15.70
N ASP A 33 -9.05 2.97 14.98
CA ASP A 33 -9.04 3.01 13.52
C ASP A 33 -8.02 2.04 12.89
N GLY A 34 -7.35 1.23 13.69
CA GLY A 34 -6.40 0.21 13.25
C GLY A 34 -5.00 0.32 13.84
N TRP A 35 -4.11 -0.50 13.31
CA TRP A 35 -2.72 -0.64 13.73
C TRP A 35 -1.78 -0.08 12.67
N GLY A 36 -0.73 0.60 13.08
CA GLY A 36 0.31 1.08 12.18
C GLY A 36 0.27 2.59 11.95
N VAL A 37 0.90 3.01 10.85
CA VAL A 37 1.11 4.43 10.52
C VAL A 37 0.48 4.75 9.18
N GLU A 38 -0.24 5.85 9.13
CA GLU A 38 -0.78 6.43 7.90
C GLU A 38 -0.53 7.94 7.89
N TYR A 39 -0.05 8.45 6.78
CA TYR A 39 0.12 9.87 6.54
C TYR A 39 -0.43 10.24 5.17
N LYS A 40 -1.29 11.23 5.13
CA LYS A 40 -1.82 11.85 3.91
C LYS A 40 -1.45 13.32 3.87
N SER A 41 -0.99 13.80 2.72
CA SER A 41 -0.83 15.25 2.53
C SER A 41 -2.20 15.94 2.51
N GLU A 42 -2.26 17.14 3.09
CA GLU A 42 -3.46 17.99 3.02
C GLU A 42 -3.70 18.53 1.61
N LYS A 43 -2.62 18.71 0.85
CA LYS A 43 -2.70 19.16 -0.54
C LYS A 43 -3.04 18.01 -1.46
N GLU A 44 -3.98 18.26 -2.34
CA GLU A 44 -4.44 17.31 -3.36
C GLU A 44 -4.18 17.85 -4.76
N LEU A 45 -3.96 16.94 -5.68
CA LEU A 45 -3.85 17.20 -7.11
C LEU A 45 -4.73 16.19 -7.85
N PHE A 46 -5.62 16.68 -8.70
CA PHE A 46 -6.62 15.85 -9.42
C PHE A 46 -7.51 15.02 -8.49
N GLY A 47 -7.82 15.54 -7.28
CA GLY A 47 -8.64 14.82 -6.30
C GLY A 47 -7.89 13.72 -5.54
N LEU A 48 -6.57 13.61 -5.70
CA LEU A 48 -5.72 12.67 -5.01
C LEU A 48 -4.73 13.40 -4.10
N PRO A 49 -4.43 12.90 -2.91
CA PRO A 49 -3.36 13.46 -2.09
C PRO A 49 -2.04 13.39 -2.85
N ILE A 50 -1.24 14.45 -2.76
CA ILE A 50 0.08 14.48 -3.42
C ILE A 50 0.96 13.36 -2.87
N PHE A 51 0.92 13.15 -1.56
CA PHE A 51 1.68 12.13 -0.88
C PHE A 51 0.78 11.30 0.05
N HIS A 52 0.84 9.99 -0.07
CA HIS A 52 0.15 9.06 0.83
C HIS A 52 1.07 7.93 1.23
N LEU A 53 1.42 7.88 2.49
CA LEU A 53 2.17 6.79 3.11
C LEU A 53 1.20 5.96 3.95
N SER A 54 1.16 4.65 3.75
CA SER A 54 0.28 3.77 4.52
C SER A 54 0.94 2.42 4.82
N PHE A 55 1.32 2.27 6.08
CA PHE A 55 1.68 0.99 6.70
C PHE A 55 0.69 0.69 7.83
N LYS A 56 -0.60 0.78 7.52
CA LYS A 56 -1.68 0.69 8.48
C LYS A 56 -2.59 -0.48 8.16
N PHE A 57 -3.05 -1.14 9.21
CA PHE A 57 -4.08 -2.17 9.14
C PHE A 57 -5.34 -1.67 9.83
N ARG A 58 -6.48 -1.90 9.22
CA ARG A 58 -7.78 -1.65 9.84
C ARG A 58 -7.99 -2.60 11.03
N PRO A 59 -8.97 -2.33 11.92
CA PRO A 59 -9.28 -3.22 13.05
C PRO A 59 -9.55 -4.67 12.65
N ASN A 60 -10.04 -4.92 11.44
CA ASN A 60 -10.24 -6.24 10.85
C ASN A 60 -8.99 -6.84 10.19
N LEU A 61 -7.81 -6.27 10.44
CA LEU A 61 -6.50 -6.67 9.89
C LEU A 61 -6.37 -6.53 8.36
N VAL A 62 -7.26 -5.83 7.72
CA VAL A 62 -7.13 -5.50 6.29
C VAL A 62 -6.19 -4.31 6.12
N PRO A 63 -5.14 -4.41 5.29
CA PRO A 63 -4.24 -3.29 5.06
C PRO A 63 -4.94 -2.12 4.38
N VAL A 64 -4.58 -0.91 4.78
CA VAL A 64 -5.07 0.33 4.17
C VAL A 64 -4.19 0.65 2.97
N PRO A 65 -4.71 0.69 1.75
CA PRO A 65 -3.92 1.02 0.57
C PRO A 65 -3.50 2.50 0.59
N ALA A 66 -2.27 2.76 0.17
CA ALA A 66 -1.81 4.11 -0.13
C ALA A 66 -2.30 4.51 -1.52
N VAL A 67 -3.11 5.54 -1.61
CA VAL A 67 -3.64 6.06 -2.88
C VAL A 67 -3.32 7.54 -3.02
N GLY A 68 -2.51 7.90 -4.02
CA GLY A 68 -2.06 9.29 -4.19
C GLY A 68 -1.22 9.48 -5.44
N ILE A 69 -0.77 10.70 -5.67
CA ILE A 69 0.22 10.98 -6.74
C ILE A 69 1.51 10.22 -6.45
N ILE A 70 2.01 10.33 -5.22
CA ILE A 70 3.11 9.54 -4.68
C ILE A 70 2.53 8.65 -3.58
N SER A 71 2.57 7.35 -3.78
CA SER A 71 2.07 6.36 -2.83
C SER A 71 3.19 5.44 -2.34
N ILE A 72 3.28 5.29 -1.02
CA ILE A 72 4.26 4.43 -0.37
C ILE A 72 3.54 3.55 0.65
N GLY A 73 3.70 2.24 0.54
CA GLY A 73 3.06 1.35 1.50
C GLY A 73 3.14 -0.13 1.16
N GLN A 74 2.30 -0.93 1.80
CA GLN A 74 2.17 -2.35 1.47
C GLN A 74 1.38 -2.53 0.16
N PHE A 75 0.26 -1.82 0.05
CA PHE A 75 -0.55 -1.72 -1.16
C PHE A 75 -0.55 -0.27 -1.61
N GLY A 76 -0.16 -0.02 -2.85
CA GLY A 76 -0.06 1.33 -3.37
C GLY A 76 -0.70 1.49 -4.74
N MET A 77 -1.38 2.61 -4.93
CA MET A 77 -1.92 3.03 -6.22
C MET A 77 -1.61 4.50 -6.45
N GLY A 78 -0.94 4.79 -7.57
CA GLY A 78 -0.59 6.18 -7.85
C GLY A 78 0.21 6.37 -9.14
N ILE A 79 0.57 7.61 -9.40
CA ILE A 79 1.45 7.91 -10.54
C ILE A 79 2.86 7.41 -10.22
N ILE A 80 3.38 7.73 -9.04
CA ILE A 80 4.64 7.20 -8.52
C ILE A 80 4.30 6.30 -7.34
N ASN A 81 4.75 5.05 -7.40
CA ASN A 81 4.37 4.03 -6.42
C ASN A 81 5.60 3.27 -5.93
N ILE A 82 5.76 3.20 -4.61
CA ILE A 82 6.77 2.36 -3.95
C ILE A 82 6.03 1.47 -2.96
N SER A 83 5.87 0.19 -3.30
CA SER A 83 5.06 -0.70 -2.47
C SER A 83 5.44 -2.17 -2.61
N GLN A 84 4.90 -3.01 -1.75
CA GLN A 84 4.99 -4.45 -1.94
C GLN A 84 4.08 -4.89 -3.10
N PHE A 85 2.82 -4.42 -3.09
CA PHE A 85 1.86 -4.65 -4.17
C PHE A 85 1.43 -3.29 -4.73
N GLY A 86 1.73 -3.03 -5.99
CA GLY A 86 1.49 -1.71 -6.56
C GLY A 86 0.91 -1.71 -7.95
N ILE A 87 0.07 -0.68 -8.19
CA ILE A 87 -0.48 -0.36 -9.50
C ILE A 87 -0.21 1.12 -9.77
N GLY A 88 0.44 1.43 -10.89
CA GLY A 88 0.75 2.81 -11.17
C GLY A 88 1.38 3.07 -12.53
N VAL A 89 1.75 4.32 -12.76
CA VAL A 89 2.47 4.71 -13.98
C VAL A 89 3.96 4.38 -13.82
N PHE A 90 4.58 4.90 -12.77
CA PHE A 90 5.96 4.60 -12.41
C PHE A 90 6.00 3.89 -11.06
N GLY A 91 6.74 2.78 -10.98
CA GLY A 91 6.74 1.99 -9.76
C GLY A 91 8.07 1.32 -9.43
N ILE A 92 8.28 1.16 -8.12
CA ILE A 92 9.29 0.27 -7.55
C ILE A 92 8.53 -0.67 -6.60
N ASN A 93 8.32 -1.92 -7.03
CA ASN A 93 7.43 -2.82 -6.32
C ASN A 93 8.04 -4.22 -6.17
N GLN A 94 7.57 -4.98 -5.19
CA GLN A 94 7.84 -6.43 -5.20
C GLN A 94 6.92 -7.12 -6.23
N PHE A 95 5.62 -6.80 -6.18
CA PHE A 95 4.63 -7.23 -7.16
C PHE A 95 3.96 -5.99 -7.75
N GLY A 96 4.03 -5.81 -9.07
CA GLY A 96 3.50 -4.58 -9.65
C GLY A 96 2.91 -4.72 -11.04
N ILE A 97 1.91 -3.89 -11.30
CA ILE A 97 1.38 -3.61 -12.63
C ILE A 97 1.63 -2.12 -12.90
N MET A 98 2.44 -1.82 -13.90
CA MET A 98 2.87 -0.44 -14.14
C MET A 98 3.17 -0.16 -15.61
N VAL A 99 3.17 1.11 -15.97
CA VAL A 99 3.62 1.49 -17.32
C VAL A 99 5.12 1.35 -17.41
N ALA A 100 5.85 1.87 -16.43
CA ALA A 100 7.30 1.74 -16.37
C ALA A 100 7.79 1.55 -14.93
N GLY A 101 8.81 0.73 -14.71
CA GLY A 101 9.39 0.61 -13.38
C GLY A 101 10.24 -0.61 -13.13
N LEU A 102 10.50 -0.80 -11.83
CA LEU A 102 11.29 -1.89 -11.28
C LEU A 102 10.40 -2.81 -10.46
N ALA A 103 10.53 -4.13 -10.63
CA ALA A 103 9.80 -5.08 -9.82
C ALA A 103 10.60 -6.38 -9.59
N GLN A 104 10.25 -7.12 -8.55
CA GLN A 104 10.66 -8.53 -8.49
C GLN A 104 9.77 -9.38 -9.40
N PHE A 105 8.45 -9.18 -9.29
CA PHE A 105 7.45 -9.78 -10.15
C PHE A 105 6.55 -8.69 -10.72
N GLY A 106 6.40 -8.60 -12.02
CA GLY A 106 5.59 -7.51 -12.56
C GLY A 106 5.12 -7.70 -13.99
N ILE A 107 4.14 -6.85 -14.33
CA ILE A 107 3.65 -6.69 -15.69
C ILE A 107 3.71 -5.19 -16.01
N GLY A 108 4.27 -4.86 -17.17
CA GLY A 108 4.38 -3.47 -17.57
C GLY A 108 4.68 -3.27 -19.05
N HIS A 109 4.57 -2.02 -19.47
CA HIS A 109 4.94 -1.65 -20.84
C HIS A 109 6.47 -1.65 -20.99
N THR A 110 7.16 -1.00 -20.05
CA THR A 110 8.62 -0.99 -19.95
C THR A 110 9.01 -1.43 -18.54
N LEU A 111 9.63 -2.60 -18.41
CA LEU A 111 9.82 -3.23 -17.12
C LEU A 111 11.25 -3.76 -16.94
N ILE A 112 11.82 -3.48 -15.77
CA ILE A 112 13.02 -4.16 -15.28
C ILE A 112 12.58 -5.02 -14.11
N ALA A 113 12.64 -6.35 -14.26
CA ALA A 113 12.16 -7.27 -13.23
C ALA A 113 12.97 -8.56 -13.17
N GLN A 114 12.93 -9.24 -12.03
CA GLN A 114 13.48 -10.60 -11.96
C GLN A 114 12.63 -11.58 -12.77
N LEU A 115 11.31 -11.48 -12.61
CA LEU A 115 10.34 -12.25 -13.39
C LEU A 115 9.20 -11.34 -13.82
N GLY A 116 8.88 -11.29 -15.09
CA GLY A 116 7.78 -10.43 -15.51
C GLY A 116 7.36 -10.55 -16.95
N GLY A 117 6.26 -9.88 -17.26
CA GLY A 117 5.74 -9.71 -18.60
C GLY A 117 5.83 -8.27 -19.06
N TYR A 118 6.28 -8.04 -20.27
CA TYR A 118 6.37 -6.69 -20.85
C TYR A 118 5.68 -6.62 -22.21
N PHE A 119 5.28 -5.40 -22.58
CA PHE A 119 4.66 -5.16 -23.91
C PHE A 119 5.61 -4.51 -24.93
N SER A 120 6.55 -3.70 -24.48
CA SER A 120 7.48 -3.00 -25.37
C SER A 120 8.94 -3.32 -25.07
N TYR A 121 9.35 -3.15 -23.84
CA TYR A 121 10.74 -3.35 -23.43
C TYR A 121 10.82 -3.98 -22.05
N GLY A 122 11.58 -5.06 -21.91
CA GLY A 122 11.78 -5.74 -20.65
C GLY A 122 13.20 -6.26 -20.49
N VAL A 123 13.76 -6.03 -19.30
CA VAL A 123 15.09 -6.51 -18.91
C VAL A 123 15.00 -7.23 -17.57
N GLY A 124 15.58 -8.41 -17.49
CA GLY A 124 15.58 -9.15 -16.24
C GLY A 124 16.02 -10.60 -16.41
N GLN A 125 15.87 -11.37 -15.35
CA GLN A 125 16.30 -12.77 -15.35
C GLN A 125 15.39 -13.66 -16.20
N LYS A 126 14.08 -13.49 -16.07
CA LYS A 126 13.08 -14.25 -16.84
C LYS A 126 11.94 -13.34 -17.26
N MET A 127 11.96 -12.93 -18.51
CA MET A 127 11.03 -11.95 -19.06
C MET A 127 10.25 -12.53 -20.23
N TYR A 128 8.94 -12.28 -20.24
CA TYR A 128 8.03 -12.73 -21.28
C TYR A 128 7.47 -11.55 -22.09
N ASP A 129 7.59 -11.64 -23.40
CA ASP A 129 7.00 -10.67 -24.31
C ASP A 129 5.49 -10.95 -24.43
N LEU A 130 4.70 -10.18 -23.69
CA LEU A 130 3.24 -10.32 -23.68
C LEU A 130 2.61 -9.85 -24.99
N GLY A 131 3.25 -8.94 -25.70
CA GLY A 131 2.78 -8.48 -27.00
C GLY A 131 2.80 -9.59 -28.04
N LYS A 132 3.90 -10.34 -28.10
CA LYS A 132 4.01 -11.51 -28.98
C LYS A 132 3.08 -12.63 -28.57
N LEU A 133 3.04 -12.94 -27.26
CA LEU A 133 2.17 -14.00 -26.74
C LEU A 133 0.70 -13.71 -27.05
N PHE A 134 0.26 -12.46 -26.88
CA PHE A 134 -1.11 -12.06 -27.19
C PHE A 134 -1.42 -12.16 -28.69
N PHE A 135 -0.47 -11.75 -29.54
CA PHE A 135 -0.61 -11.85 -30.97
C PHE A 135 -0.72 -13.31 -31.47
N GLU A 136 0.14 -14.21 -30.95
CA GLU A 136 0.08 -15.65 -31.27
C GLU A 136 -1.21 -16.33 -30.79
N LEU A 137 -1.81 -15.83 -29.69
CA LEU A 137 -3.04 -16.40 -29.15
C LEU A 137 -4.29 -15.99 -29.96
N ILE A 138 -4.27 -14.83 -30.62
CA ILE A 138 -5.42 -14.30 -31.38
C ILE A 138 -5.32 -14.68 -32.86
N PHE A 139 -4.13 -14.78 -33.41
CA PHE A 139 -3.85 -15.06 -34.81
C PHE A 139 -3.10 -16.38 -35.02
#